data_58cc5b04462de6251504683291f68166
#
_entry.id   58cc5b04462de6251504683291f68166
#
_cell.length_a   1.000
_cell.length_b   1.000
_cell.length_c   1.000
_cell.angle_alpha   90.00
_cell.angle_beta   90.00
_cell.angle_gamma   90.00
#
_symmetry.space_group_name_H-M   'P 1'
#
loop_
_entity.id
_entity.type
_entity.pdbx_description
1 polymer ?
#
loop_
_entity_poly.entity_id
_entity_poly.type
_entity_poly.pdbx_seq_one_letter_code
_entity_poly.pdbx_strand_id
1 'polypeptide(L)'
;GLVGSEMCIRDRHCFDTDGHMFFEVTEDGKPLRKRRYVFSEGFAAIAMAEYALATGEKEYAKKALDIFKRTLHFLNAPGFLEPKYLPTLPSRGHSITMILINTASRIRMVIDDPSLTEQIDTSIAALRKYFIHPEFKALLEMVGPDGEFIDTCNGRVINPGHCIETAWFIMEEAKYRNWDKDLLQLALQILDWSWEWGWDKEFGGIINFRDCRNLPVQDYSQDMKFWWPQTEAIIATLYAYQATGDEKYLQMHQQVSYWAYAHFPDKEYGEWYGYLHRDGTVA
;
A
#
# COMPACT_ATOMS: atom_id res chain seq x y z
N GLY A 1 -12.95 -24.96 3.51
CA GLY A 1 -13.32 -23.71 4.09
C GLY A 1 -13.52 -22.58 3.09
N LEU A 2 -13.94 -21.42 3.58
CA LEU A 2 -14.25 -20.21 2.79
C LEU A 2 -13.11 -19.77 1.87
N VAL A 3 -11.86 -19.84 2.32
CA VAL A 3 -10.68 -19.43 1.54
C VAL A 3 -10.53 -20.22 0.24
N GLY A 4 -10.76 -21.52 0.25
CA GLY A 4 -10.69 -22.35 -0.97
C GLY A 4 -11.81 -22.03 -1.98
N SER A 5 -13.02 -21.69 -1.53
CA SER A 5 -14.12 -21.29 -2.41
C SER A 5 -13.88 -19.91 -3.04
N GLU A 6 -13.37 -18.95 -2.29
CA GLU A 6 -13.00 -17.63 -2.80
C GLU A 6 -11.88 -17.70 -3.85
N MET A 7 -10.88 -18.54 -3.66
CA MET A 7 -9.84 -18.79 -4.66
C MET A 7 -10.43 -19.35 -5.95
N CYS A 8 -11.36 -20.30 -5.87
CA CYS A 8 -12.05 -20.88 -7.03
C CYS A 8 -12.90 -19.83 -7.78
N ILE A 9 -13.58 -18.93 -7.07
CA ILE A 9 -14.37 -17.85 -7.67
C ILE A 9 -13.45 -16.90 -8.40
N ARG A 10 -12.35 -16.49 -7.78
CA ARG A 10 -11.34 -15.61 -8.38
C ARG A 10 -10.76 -16.19 -9.66
N ASP A 11 -10.31 -17.45 -9.62
CA ASP A 11 -9.69 -18.13 -10.77
C ASP A 11 -10.65 -18.27 -11.96
N ARG A 12 -11.95 -18.39 -11.73
CA ARG A 12 -12.95 -18.62 -12.78
C ARG A 12 -13.54 -17.36 -13.36
N HIS A 13 -13.68 -16.29 -12.57
CA HIS A 13 -14.53 -15.16 -12.93
C HIS A 13 -13.81 -13.81 -12.93
N CYS A 14 -12.68 -13.69 -12.25
CA CYS A 14 -12.03 -12.40 -12.08
C CYS A 14 -10.94 -12.10 -13.11
N PHE A 15 -10.52 -13.06 -13.94
CA PHE A 15 -9.58 -12.83 -15.03
C PHE A 15 -10.30 -12.72 -16.37
N ASP A 16 -9.95 -11.68 -17.13
CA ASP A 16 -10.36 -11.54 -18.52
C ASP A 16 -9.48 -12.42 -19.46
N THR A 17 -9.91 -12.56 -20.69
CA THR A 17 -9.23 -13.37 -21.73
C THR A 17 -7.83 -12.88 -22.08
N ASP A 18 -7.52 -11.59 -21.84
CA ASP A 18 -6.18 -11.00 -21.98
C ASP A 18 -5.29 -11.22 -20.77
N GLY A 19 -5.82 -11.87 -19.71
CA GLY A 19 -5.12 -12.14 -18.44
C GLY A 19 -5.09 -10.97 -17.47
N HIS A 20 -5.68 -9.82 -17.82
CA HIS A 20 -5.89 -8.69 -16.91
C HIS A 20 -7.15 -8.91 -16.06
N MET A 21 -7.11 -8.54 -14.78
CA MET A 21 -8.23 -8.79 -13.87
C MET A 21 -9.34 -7.75 -13.97
N PHE A 22 -10.57 -8.22 -13.74
CA PHE A 22 -11.65 -7.33 -13.39
C PHE A 22 -11.48 -6.81 -11.98
N PHE A 23 -11.71 -5.52 -11.79
CA PHE A 23 -11.76 -4.90 -10.46
C PHE A 23 -13.03 -5.30 -9.72
N GLU A 24 -14.11 -5.49 -10.45
CA GLU A 24 -15.43 -5.79 -9.90
C GLU A 24 -16.18 -6.73 -10.83
N VAL A 25 -16.81 -7.73 -10.24
CA VAL A 25 -17.71 -8.69 -10.92
C VAL A 25 -19.01 -8.78 -10.13
N THR A 26 -20.08 -9.21 -10.79
CA THR A 26 -21.36 -9.52 -10.11
C THR A 26 -21.23 -10.77 -9.25
N GLU A 27 -22.24 -11.02 -8.40
CA GLU A 27 -22.32 -12.25 -7.58
C GLU A 27 -22.29 -13.52 -8.45
N ASP A 28 -22.86 -13.49 -9.66
CA ASP A 28 -22.85 -14.60 -10.62
C ASP A 28 -21.59 -14.59 -11.53
N GLY A 29 -20.60 -13.76 -11.22
CA GLY A 29 -19.28 -13.74 -11.88
C GLY A 29 -19.23 -12.98 -13.20
N LYS A 30 -20.21 -12.14 -13.53
CA LYS A 30 -20.18 -11.32 -14.74
C LYS A 30 -19.31 -10.07 -14.54
N PRO A 31 -18.52 -9.65 -15.55
CA PRO A 31 -17.70 -8.44 -15.47
C PRO A 31 -18.53 -7.18 -15.28
N LEU A 32 -18.16 -6.34 -14.30
CA LEU A 32 -18.73 -5.02 -14.06
C LEU A 32 -17.75 -3.90 -14.39
N ARG A 33 -16.48 -4.06 -13.94
CA ARG A 33 -15.50 -3.00 -14.08
C ARG A 33 -14.09 -3.56 -14.25
N LYS A 34 -13.34 -2.97 -15.18
CA LYS A 34 -11.91 -3.17 -15.37
C LYS A 34 -11.19 -1.85 -15.12
N ARG A 35 -10.06 -1.88 -14.44
CA ARG A 35 -9.27 -0.67 -14.12
C ARG A 35 -8.07 -0.56 -15.05
N ARG A 36 -7.54 0.66 -15.17
CA ARG A 36 -6.29 0.96 -15.92
C ARG A 36 -5.02 0.77 -15.08
N TYR A 37 -5.07 -0.05 -14.04
CA TYR A 37 -3.95 -0.33 -13.15
C TYR A 37 -4.07 -1.76 -12.59
N VAL A 38 -2.99 -2.26 -12.04
CA VAL A 38 -2.75 -3.70 -11.77
C VAL A 38 -2.84 -4.09 -10.29
N PHE A 39 -3.60 -3.36 -9.48
CA PHE A 39 -3.71 -3.70 -8.05
C PHE A 39 -4.44 -5.03 -7.83
N SER A 40 -5.45 -5.33 -8.66
CA SER A 40 -6.17 -6.60 -8.57
C SER A 40 -5.24 -7.80 -8.76
N GLU A 41 -4.34 -7.71 -9.74
CA GLU A 41 -3.30 -8.73 -9.98
C GLU A 41 -2.32 -8.82 -8.81
N GLY A 42 -1.87 -7.69 -8.28
CA GLY A 42 -1.00 -7.64 -7.10
C GLY A 42 -1.61 -8.38 -5.92
N PHE A 43 -2.84 -8.05 -5.56
CA PHE A 43 -3.55 -8.72 -4.46
C PHE A 43 -3.86 -10.20 -4.78
N ALA A 44 -4.15 -10.56 -6.03
CA ALA A 44 -4.32 -11.95 -6.42
C ALA A 44 -3.02 -12.74 -6.23
N ALA A 45 -1.88 -12.17 -6.64
CA ALA A 45 -0.58 -12.81 -6.47
C ALA A 45 -0.23 -12.99 -4.98
N ILE A 46 -0.48 -11.97 -4.14
CA ILE A 46 -0.31 -12.07 -2.68
C ILE A 46 -1.19 -13.19 -2.11
N ALA A 47 -2.47 -13.23 -2.46
CA ALA A 47 -3.38 -14.25 -1.95
C ALA A 47 -2.97 -15.68 -2.35
N MET A 48 -2.46 -15.87 -3.59
CA MET A 48 -1.93 -17.15 -4.04
C MET A 48 -0.66 -17.53 -3.26
N ALA A 49 0.23 -16.57 -3.00
CA ALA A 49 1.44 -16.80 -2.21
C ALA A 49 1.11 -17.18 -0.75
N GLU A 50 0.21 -16.44 -0.11
CA GLU A 50 -0.20 -16.73 1.26
C GLU A 50 -0.93 -18.09 1.37
N TYR A 51 -1.75 -18.44 0.38
CA TYR A 51 -2.37 -19.76 0.32
C TYR A 51 -1.33 -20.87 0.18
N ALA A 52 -0.34 -20.69 -0.72
CA ALA A 52 0.77 -21.62 -0.87
C ALA A 52 1.58 -21.79 0.43
N LEU A 53 1.81 -20.69 1.14
CA LEU A 53 2.51 -20.70 2.44
C LEU A 53 1.73 -21.49 3.49
N ALA A 54 0.42 -21.30 3.56
CA ALA A 54 -0.45 -21.94 4.54
C ALA A 54 -0.66 -23.45 4.27
N THR A 55 -0.72 -23.87 3.00
CA THR A 55 -1.05 -25.24 2.60
C THR A 55 0.13 -26.09 2.18
N GLY A 56 1.25 -25.46 1.79
CA GLY A 56 2.40 -26.11 1.16
C GLY A 56 2.17 -26.49 -0.33
N GLU A 57 1.06 -26.07 -0.93
CA GLU A 57 0.72 -26.37 -2.32
C GLU A 57 1.52 -25.53 -3.31
N LYS A 58 2.59 -26.12 -3.88
CA LYS A 58 3.54 -25.47 -4.79
C LYS A 58 2.91 -24.92 -6.07
N GLU A 59 1.76 -25.42 -6.48
CA GLU A 59 1.03 -24.91 -7.65
C GLU A 59 0.64 -23.45 -7.47
N TYR A 60 0.17 -23.08 -6.27
CA TYR A 60 -0.23 -21.69 -5.97
C TYR A 60 0.98 -20.75 -5.88
N ALA A 61 2.14 -21.23 -5.44
CA ALA A 61 3.36 -20.45 -5.50
C ALA A 61 3.76 -20.12 -6.97
N LYS A 62 3.62 -21.07 -7.88
CA LYS A 62 3.84 -20.83 -9.31
C LYS A 62 2.81 -19.86 -9.89
N LYS A 63 1.51 -20.05 -9.57
CA LYS A 63 0.45 -19.12 -10.00
C LYS A 63 0.72 -17.69 -9.52
N ALA A 64 1.16 -17.50 -8.28
CA ALA A 64 1.54 -16.20 -7.73
C ALA A 64 2.65 -15.53 -8.56
N LEU A 65 3.72 -16.27 -8.85
CA LEU A 65 4.83 -15.78 -9.66
C LEU A 65 4.40 -15.47 -11.10
N ASP A 66 3.57 -16.30 -11.71
CA ASP A 66 3.08 -16.09 -13.08
C ASP A 66 2.18 -14.85 -13.17
N ILE A 67 1.30 -14.64 -12.18
CA ILE A 67 0.48 -13.42 -12.10
C ILE A 67 1.39 -12.20 -11.95
N PHE A 68 2.38 -12.25 -11.07
CA PHE A 68 3.31 -11.15 -10.85
C PHE A 68 4.13 -10.80 -12.11
N LYS A 69 4.66 -11.79 -12.81
CA LYS A 69 5.40 -11.57 -14.07
C LYS A 69 4.51 -10.96 -15.15
N ARG A 70 3.25 -11.39 -15.25
CA ARG A 70 2.27 -10.76 -16.13
C ARG A 70 1.97 -9.31 -15.71
N THR A 71 1.83 -9.06 -14.42
CA THR A 71 1.65 -7.70 -13.88
C THR A 71 2.77 -6.76 -14.31
N LEU A 72 4.02 -7.20 -14.18
CA LEU A 72 5.19 -6.44 -14.66
C LEU A 72 5.16 -6.24 -16.17
N HIS A 73 4.73 -7.25 -16.93
CA HIS A 73 4.56 -7.12 -18.37
C HIS A 73 3.50 -6.06 -18.71
N PHE A 74 2.35 -6.08 -18.07
CA PHE A 74 1.28 -5.09 -18.30
C PHE A 74 1.72 -3.65 -18.02
N LEU A 75 2.49 -3.44 -16.95
CA LEU A 75 3.05 -2.14 -16.60
C LEU A 75 4.06 -1.61 -17.62
N ASN A 76 4.80 -2.50 -18.26
CA ASN A 76 5.88 -2.14 -19.18
C ASN A 76 5.50 -2.25 -20.66
N ALA A 77 4.37 -2.88 -21.00
CA ALA A 77 3.92 -3.05 -22.38
C ALA A 77 3.26 -1.75 -22.92
N PRO A 78 3.84 -1.10 -23.93
CA PRO A 78 3.27 0.14 -24.48
C PRO A 78 1.84 -0.08 -24.96
N GLY A 79 0.91 0.76 -24.48
CA GLY A 79 -0.48 0.75 -24.91
C GLY A 79 -1.34 -0.40 -24.38
N PHE A 80 -0.80 -1.27 -23.51
CA PHE A 80 -1.61 -2.32 -22.87
C PHE A 80 -2.58 -1.74 -21.83
N LEU A 81 -2.05 -0.91 -20.93
CA LEU A 81 -2.87 -0.16 -19.99
C LEU A 81 -3.11 1.25 -20.51
N GLU A 82 -4.34 1.73 -20.36
CA GLU A 82 -4.63 3.12 -20.63
C GLU A 82 -3.86 4.04 -19.66
N PRO A 83 -3.36 5.20 -20.14
CA PRO A 83 -2.62 6.12 -19.29
C PRO A 83 -3.45 6.58 -18.08
N LYS A 84 -2.86 6.51 -16.90
CA LYS A 84 -3.47 7.04 -15.68
C LYS A 84 -3.47 8.57 -15.65
N TYR A 85 -2.48 9.18 -16.28
CA TYR A 85 -2.25 10.63 -16.27
C TYR A 85 -2.41 11.22 -17.68
N LEU A 86 -2.79 12.49 -17.72
CA LEU A 86 -2.96 13.19 -18.99
C LEU A 86 -1.60 13.46 -19.67
N PRO A 87 -1.49 13.38 -20.99
CA PRO A 87 -0.26 13.73 -21.70
C PRO A 87 0.21 15.17 -21.45
N THR A 88 -0.73 16.07 -21.11
CA THR A 88 -0.44 17.48 -20.77
C THR A 88 0.12 17.67 -19.37
N LEU A 89 0.02 16.66 -18.51
CA LEU A 89 0.61 16.62 -17.18
C LEU A 89 1.18 15.22 -16.93
N PRO A 90 2.29 14.86 -17.61
CA PRO A 90 2.91 13.56 -17.41
C PRO A 90 3.37 13.45 -15.96
N SER A 91 3.02 12.34 -15.34
CA SER A 91 3.24 12.15 -13.91
C SER A 91 3.56 10.70 -13.59
N ARG A 92 4.12 10.50 -12.41
CA ARG A 92 4.46 9.20 -11.82
C ARG A 92 3.75 9.07 -10.48
N GLY A 93 3.09 7.95 -10.24
CA GLY A 93 2.40 7.68 -8.97
C GLY A 93 3.19 6.73 -8.06
N HIS A 94 3.15 7.00 -6.76
CA HIS A 94 3.84 6.25 -5.73
C HIS A 94 3.28 4.84 -5.53
N SER A 95 1.97 4.68 -5.53
CA SER A 95 1.26 3.49 -5.09
C SER A 95 1.67 2.19 -5.81
N ILE A 96 1.98 2.24 -7.12
CA ILE A 96 2.47 1.06 -7.86
C ILE A 96 3.84 0.65 -7.37
N THR A 97 4.74 1.59 -7.15
CA THR A 97 6.09 1.31 -6.64
C THR A 97 6.03 0.64 -5.27
N MET A 98 5.14 1.11 -4.42
CA MET A 98 4.88 0.56 -3.09
C MET A 98 4.37 -0.89 -3.15
N ILE A 99 3.29 -1.16 -3.89
CA ILE A 99 2.66 -2.49 -3.90
C ILE A 99 3.58 -3.56 -4.51
N LEU A 100 4.47 -3.21 -5.44
CA LEU A 100 5.42 -4.14 -6.01
C LEU A 100 6.44 -4.65 -5.00
N ILE A 101 6.82 -3.84 -4.00
CA ILE A 101 7.70 -4.29 -2.90
C ILE A 101 7.02 -5.41 -2.12
N ASN A 102 5.80 -5.18 -1.66
CA ASN A 102 5.06 -6.15 -0.85
C ASN A 102 4.74 -7.42 -1.66
N THR A 103 4.22 -7.26 -2.88
CA THR A 103 3.87 -8.42 -3.71
C THR A 103 5.07 -9.31 -3.96
N ALA A 104 6.22 -8.75 -4.34
CA ALA A 104 7.44 -9.52 -4.57
C ALA A 104 7.96 -10.18 -3.28
N SER A 105 7.89 -9.46 -2.14
CA SER A 105 8.28 -9.98 -0.83
C SER A 105 7.43 -11.20 -0.44
N ARG A 106 6.10 -11.13 -0.58
CA ARG A 106 5.21 -12.24 -0.25
C ARG A 106 5.45 -13.48 -1.12
N ILE A 107 5.64 -13.29 -2.44
CA ILE A 107 5.89 -14.40 -3.36
C ILE A 107 7.24 -15.07 -3.05
N ARG A 108 8.27 -14.28 -2.71
CA ARG A 108 9.60 -14.79 -2.36
C ARG A 108 9.60 -15.72 -1.15
N MET A 109 8.59 -15.62 -0.26
CA MET A 109 8.46 -16.54 0.87
C MET A 109 8.12 -17.98 0.46
N VAL A 110 7.59 -18.19 -0.74
CA VAL A 110 7.09 -19.51 -1.19
C VAL A 110 7.78 -20.04 -2.44
N ILE A 111 8.52 -19.21 -3.16
CA ILE A 111 9.27 -19.62 -4.37
C ILE A 111 10.55 -18.81 -4.51
N ASP A 112 11.64 -19.49 -4.81
CA ASP A 112 12.95 -18.86 -5.04
C ASP A 112 13.06 -18.44 -6.52
N ASP A 113 12.95 -17.13 -6.78
CA ASP A 113 13.16 -16.51 -8.08
C ASP A 113 13.89 -15.18 -7.90
N PRO A 114 15.14 -15.04 -8.43
CA PRO A 114 15.95 -13.83 -8.24
C PRO A 114 15.29 -12.53 -8.71
N SER A 115 14.40 -12.60 -9.70
CA SER A 115 13.69 -11.44 -10.22
C SER A 115 12.81 -10.74 -9.18
N LEU A 116 12.39 -11.45 -8.13
CA LEU A 116 11.61 -10.88 -7.03
C LEU A 116 12.45 -9.90 -6.19
N THR A 117 13.66 -10.31 -5.83
CA THR A 117 14.60 -9.42 -5.10
C THR A 117 15.03 -8.25 -5.96
N GLU A 118 15.31 -8.47 -7.25
CA GLU A 118 15.63 -7.41 -8.21
C GLU A 118 14.50 -6.39 -8.34
N GLN A 119 13.24 -6.84 -8.37
CA GLN A 119 12.09 -5.94 -8.40
C GLN A 119 11.95 -5.13 -7.12
N ILE A 120 12.18 -5.72 -5.95
CA ILE A 120 12.16 -5.01 -4.67
C ILE A 120 13.24 -3.90 -4.68
N ASP A 121 14.45 -4.24 -5.07
CA ASP A 121 15.57 -3.27 -5.14
C ASP A 121 15.26 -2.12 -6.11
N THR A 122 14.71 -2.45 -7.28
CA THR A 122 14.28 -1.48 -8.28
C THR A 122 13.20 -0.54 -7.71
N SER A 123 12.24 -1.08 -6.99
CA SER A 123 11.15 -0.29 -6.40
C SER A 123 11.66 0.61 -5.28
N ILE A 124 12.53 0.12 -4.39
CA ILE A 124 13.13 0.93 -3.32
C ILE A 124 14.02 2.05 -3.91
N ALA A 125 14.80 1.74 -4.95
CA ALA A 125 15.59 2.76 -5.65
C ALA A 125 14.69 3.84 -6.28
N ALA A 126 13.56 3.44 -6.87
CA ALA A 126 12.58 4.37 -7.43
C ALA A 126 11.93 5.26 -6.35
N LEU A 127 11.61 4.70 -5.17
CA LEU A 127 11.11 5.48 -4.03
C LEU A 127 12.10 6.56 -3.64
N ARG A 128 13.37 6.18 -3.43
CA ARG A 128 14.44 7.13 -3.06
C ARG A 128 14.63 8.22 -4.09
N LYS A 129 14.59 7.86 -5.37
CA LYS A 129 14.90 8.77 -6.48
C LYS A 129 13.77 9.76 -6.77
N TYR A 130 12.51 9.29 -6.72
CA TYR A 130 11.41 10.04 -7.29
C TYR A 130 10.45 10.62 -6.25
N PHE A 131 10.18 9.91 -5.16
CA PHE A 131 9.03 10.23 -4.29
C PHE A 131 9.41 10.83 -2.94
N ILE A 132 10.67 10.67 -2.50
CA ILE A 132 11.13 11.23 -1.22
C ILE A 132 11.55 12.67 -1.43
N HIS A 133 10.86 13.58 -0.74
CA HIS A 133 11.09 15.03 -0.79
C HIS A 133 11.48 15.56 0.61
N PRO A 134 12.79 15.59 0.92
CA PRO A 134 13.29 16.01 2.24
C PRO A 134 12.90 17.45 2.61
N GLU A 135 12.76 18.32 1.63
CA GLU A 135 12.34 19.72 1.82
C GLU A 135 10.95 19.85 2.42
N PHE A 136 10.07 18.86 2.18
CA PHE A 136 8.74 18.78 2.78
C PHE A 136 8.66 17.76 3.91
N LYS A 137 9.74 17.01 4.16
CA LYS A 137 9.73 15.80 5.02
C LYS A 137 8.56 14.89 4.64
N ALA A 138 8.47 14.54 3.37
CA ALA A 138 7.34 13.80 2.83
C ALA A 138 7.74 12.82 1.75
N LEU A 139 6.90 11.80 1.60
CA LEU A 139 6.80 10.94 0.44
C LEU A 139 5.54 11.39 -0.31
N LEU A 140 5.70 11.87 -1.55
CA LEU A 140 4.58 12.43 -2.31
C LEU A 140 3.86 11.35 -3.12
N GLU A 141 2.52 11.46 -3.22
CA GLU A 141 1.68 10.52 -3.98
C GLU A 141 1.89 10.63 -5.50
N MET A 142 2.24 11.82 -5.99
CA MET A 142 2.40 12.10 -7.42
C MET A 142 3.55 13.09 -7.63
N VAL A 143 4.41 12.76 -8.57
CA VAL A 143 5.56 13.58 -8.99
C VAL A 143 5.65 13.62 -10.50
N GLY A 144 6.48 14.48 -11.05
CA GLY A 144 6.81 14.47 -12.47
C GLY A 144 7.55 13.20 -12.90
N PRO A 145 7.75 13.00 -14.23
CA PRO A 145 8.37 11.77 -14.75
C PRO A 145 9.75 11.47 -14.19
N ASP A 146 10.52 12.50 -13.87
CA ASP A 146 11.87 12.39 -13.31
C ASP A 146 11.94 12.71 -11.80
N GLY A 147 10.78 12.79 -11.13
CA GLY A 147 10.67 13.05 -9.70
C GLY A 147 10.47 14.53 -9.36
N GLU A 148 10.20 15.37 -10.34
CA GLU A 148 9.99 16.80 -10.13
C GLU A 148 8.76 17.06 -9.28
N PHE A 149 8.88 18.00 -8.36
CA PHE A 149 7.74 18.48 -7.60
C PHE A 149 6.72 19.17 -8.50
N ILE A 150 5.48 18.72 -8.47
CA ILE A 150 4.37 19.30 -9.21
C ILE A 150 3.56 20.18 -8.26
N ASP A 151 3.68 21.51 -8.38
CA ASP A 151 2.97 22.47 -7.53
C ASP A 151 1.51 22.65 -7.95
N THR A 152 0.73 21.60 -7.84
CA THR A 152 -0.72 21.57 -8.03
C THR A 152 -1.38 20.93 -6.83
N CYS A 153 -2.70 21.04 -6.68
CA CYS A 153 -3.43 20.38 -5.60
C CYS A 153 -3.11 18.88 -5.52
N ASN A 154 -3.04 18.19 -6.66
CA ASN A 154 -2.74 16.75 -6.69
C ASN A 154 -1.26 16.43 -6.43
N GLY A 155 -0.33 17.25 -6.95
CA GLY A 155 1.11 17.02 -6.77
C GLY A 155 1.61 17.34 -5.37
N ARG A 156 0.86 18.11 -4.58
CA ARG A 156 1.18 18.42 -3.19
C ARG A 156 0.62 17.40 -2.18
N VAL A 157 -0.16 16.43 -2.65
CA VAL A 157 -0.82 15.46 -1.77
C VAL A 157 0.19 14.52 -1.11
N ILE A 158 0.08 14.41 0.20
CA ILE A 158 0.65 13.35 1.03
C ILE A 158 -0.51 12.45 1.43
N ASN A 159 -0.37 11.14 1.25
CA ASN A 159 -1.24 10.14 1.87
C ASN A 159 -0.47 9.50 3.03
N PRO A 160 -0.70 9.91 4.27
CA PRO A 160 0.04 9.37 5.42
C PRO A 160 -0.09 7.85 5.54
N GLY A 161 -1.28 7.29 5.23
CA GLY A 161 -1.51 5.84 5.24
C GLY A 161 -0.60 5.08 4.28
N HIS A 162 -0.55 5.47 3.01
CA HIS A 162 0.35 4.86 2.02
C HIS A 162 1.83 5.03 2.38
N CYS A 163 2.21 6.19 2.94
CA CYS A 163 3.58 6.41 3.36
C CYS A 163 3.98 5.50 4.53
N ILE A 164 3.08 5.33 5.51
CA ILE A 164 3.26 4.42 6.64
C ILE A 164 3.30 2.96 6.16
N GLU A 165 2.43 2.58 5.24
CA GLU A 165 2.42 1.26 4.60
C GLU A 165 3.74 0.98 3.88
N THR A 166 4.24 1.94 3.10
CA THR A 166 5.57 1.85 2.48
C THR A 166 6.68 1.65 3.51
N ALA A 167 6.61 2.35 4.62
CA ALA A 167 7.62 2.23 5.67
C ALA A 167 7.71 0.81 6.23
N TRP A 168 6.59 0.16 6.54
CA TRP A 168 6.66 -1.19 7.07
C TRP A 168 6.97 -2.24 6.00
N PHE A 169 6.61 -2.04 4.73
CA PHE A 169 7.08 -2.90 3.64
C PHE A 169 8.62 -2.90 3.55
N ILE A 170 9.24 -1.72 3.70
CA ILE A 170 10.70 -1.60 3.72
C ILE A 170 11.29 -2.18 5.02
N MET A 171 10.62 -2.06 6.18
CA MET A 171 11.07 -2.68 7.44
C MET A 171 11.03 -4.22 7.33
N GLU A 172 10.00 -4.78 6.70
CA GLU A 172 9.92 -6.22 6.45
C GLU A 172 11.07 -6.69 5.56
N GLU A 173 11.40 -5.92 4.52
CA GLU A 173 12.58 -6.19 3.69
C GLU A 173 13.89 -6.05 4.48
N ALA A 174 14.02 -5.02 5.30
CA ALA A 174 15.18 -4.86 6.18
C ALA A 174 15.33 -6.07 7.12
N LYS A 175 14.23 -6.55 7.70
CA LYS A 175 14.21 -7.75 8.55
C LYS A 175 14.61 -9.01 7.76
N TYR A 176 14.11 -9.20 6.56
CA TYR A 176 14.50 -10.29 5.68
C TYR A 176 16.01 -10.29 5.39
N ARG A 177 16.62 -9.11 5.26
CA ARG A 177 18.07 -8.90 5.08
C ARG A 177 18.84 -8.76 6.41
N ASN A 178 18.41 -9.43 7.46
CA ASN A 178 19.02 -9.40 8.78
C ASN A 178 19.09 -7.98 9.40
N TRP A 179 18.01 -7.24 9.28
CA TRP A 179 17.90 -5.85 9.75
C TRP A 179 18.92 -4.93 9.08
N ASP A 180 18.95 -4.97 7.76
CA ASP A 180 19.78 -4.04 6.97
C ASP A 180 19.59 -2.61 7.44
N LYS A 181 20.70 -1.96 7.81
CA LYS A 181 20.67 -0.67 8.51
C LYS A 181 20.23 0.48 7.60
N ASP A 182 20.58 0.44 6.31
CA ASP A 182 20.23 1.49 5.36
C ASP A 182 18.74 1.45 5.04
N LEU A 183 18.18 0.26 4.85
CA LEU A 183 16.75 0.06 4.66
C LEU A 183 15.96 0.44 5.93
N LEU A 184 16.43 0.03 7.08
CA LEU A 184 15.79 0.37 8.34
C LEU A 184 15.78 1.88 8.58
N GLN A 185 16.90 2.56 8.35
CA GLN A 185 16.98 4.02 8.47
C GLN A 185 16.00 4.72 7.54
N LEU A 186 15.92 4.28 6.27
CA LEU A 186 14.96 4.80 5.31
C LEU A 186 13.52 4.64 5.79
N ALA A 187 13.17 3.44 6.23
CA ALA A 187 11.82 3.11 6.68
C ALA A 187 11.42 3.92 7.92
N LEU A 188 12.30 4.05 8.92
CA LEU A 188 12.05 4.85 10.10
C LEU A 188 11.90 6.35 9.77
N GLN A 189 12.70 6.87 8.84
CA GLN A 189 12.55 8.24 8.36
C GLN A 189 11.18 8.48 7.70
N ILE A 190 10.73 7.56 6.84
CA ILE A 190 9.42 7.65 6.21
C ILE A 190 8.32 7.58 7.28
N LEU A 191 8.40 6.65 8.23
CA LEU A 191 7.43 6.51 9.30
C LEU A 191 7.33 7.78 10.16
N ASP A 192 8.48 8.34 10.59
CA ASP A 192 8.52 9.54 11.43
C ASP A 192 7.88 10.74 10.72
N TRP A 193 8.22 10.96 9.46
CA TRP A 193 7.63 12.03 8.66
C TRP A 193 6.12 11.83 8.44
N SER A 194 5.73 10.60 8.14
CA SER A 194 4.33 10.27 7.89
C SER A 194 3.46 10.37 9.13
N TRP A 195 4.03 10.06 10.29
CA TRP A 195 3.36 10.29 11.57
C TRP A 195 3.19 11.78 11.87
N GLU A 196 4.22 12.60 11.62
CA GLU A 196 4.15 14.05 11.82
C GLU A 196 3.04 14.69 10.95
N TRP A 197 2.90 14.23 9.70
CA TRP A 197 1.85 14.68 8.78
C TRP A 197 0.47 14.10 9.09
N GLY A 198 0.39 12.85 9.47
CA GLY A 198 -0.86 12.08 9.53
C GLY A 198 -1.55 12.09 10.88
N TRP A 199 -0.80 12.12 11.99
CA TRP A 199 -1.42 12.05 13.31
C TRP A 199 -2.19 13.32 13.63
N ASP A 200 -3.49 13.19 13.88
CA ASP A 200 -4.33 14.33 14.29
C ASP A 200 -4.11 14.65 15.77
N LYS A 201 -3.48 15.79 16.04
CA LYS A 201 -3.14 16.21 17.42
C LYS A 201 -4.36 16.63 18.23
N GLU A 202 -5.48 16.93 17.59
CA GLU A 202 -6.72 17.39 18.24
C GLU A 202 -7.63 16.21 18.58
N PHE A 203 -7.88 15.33 17.60
CA PHE A 203 -8.85 14.23 17.73
C PHE A 203 -8.21 12.84 17.76
N GLY A 204 -6.90 12.72 17.53
CA GLY A 204 -6.23 11.43 17.35
C GLY A 204 -6.52 10.78 16.00
N GLY A 205 -5.86 9.63 15.77
CA GLY A 205 -5.97 8.87 14.53
C GLY A 205 -5.23 9.47 13.34
N ILE A 206 -5.00 8.64 12.32
CA ILE A 206 -4.30 9.03 11.09
C ILE A 206 -5.31 9.64 10.12
N ILE A 207 -5.03 10.85 9.65
CA ILE A 207 -5.82 11.59 8.65
C ILE A 207 -5.55 11.02 7.25
N ASN A 208 -6.56 11.08 6.37
CA ASN A 208 -6.50 10.51 5.03
C ASN A 208 -5.50 11.24 4.12
N PHE A 209 -5.62 12.56 3.96
CA PHE A 209 -4.73 13.35 3.10
C PHE A 209 -4.24 14.64 3.75
N ARG A 210 -3.03 15.06 3.36
CA ARG A 210 -2.43 16.35 3.68
C ARG A 210 -1.85 17.01 2.42
N ASP A 211 -1.71 18.30 2.45
CA ASP A 211 -0.96 19.08 1.45
C ASP A 211 0.42 19.42 2.03
N CYS A 212 1.50 19.14 1.30
CA CYS A 212 2.87 19.33 1.78
C CYS A 212 3.26 20.81 2.05
N ARG A 213 2.42 21.74 1.63
CA ARG A 213 2.52 23.18 1.95
C ARG A 213 1.44 23.67 2.94
N ASN A 214 0.70 22.73 3.55
CA ASN A 214 -0.42 23.05 4.44
C ASN A 214 -1.53 23.89 3.77
N LEU A 215 -1.71 23.73 2.47
CA LEU A 215 -2.82 24.30 1.72
C LEU A 215 -4.03 23.37 1.75
N PRO A 216 -5.24 23.83 1.39
CA PRO A 216 -6.39 22.95 1.29
C PRO A 216 -6.18 21.82 0.28
N VAL A 217 -6.53 20.61 0.66
CA VAL A 217 -6.63 19.45 -0.26
C VAL A 217 -8.00 19.50 -0.92
N GLN A 218 -8.07 19.11 -2.20
CA GLN A 218 -9.32 19.20 -2.95
C GLN A 218 -10.29 18.04 -2.64
N ASP A 219 -9.80 16.95 -2.07
CA ASP A 219 -10.63 15.79 -1.71
C ASP A 219 -11.48 16.08 -0.46
N TYR A 220 -12.80 15.83 -0.56
CA TYR A 220 -13.74 16.07 0.55
C TYR A 220 -13.43 15.19 1.78
N SER A 221 -12.83 14.01 1.57
CA SER A 221 -12.47 13.07 2.63
C SER A 221 -11.10 13.34 3.24
N GLN A 222 -10.47 14.46 2.92
CA GLN A 222 -9.08 14.77 3.26
C GLN A 222 -8.76 14.61 4.76
N ASP A 223 -9.65 15.02 5.65
CA ASP A 223 -9.45 14.97 7.09
C ASP A 223 -10.21 13.83 7.79
N MET A 224 -10.91 13.01 7.02
CA MET A 224 -11.58 11.82 7.55
C MET A 224 -10.57 10.77 8.03
N LYS A 225 -11.06 9.86 8.86
CA LYS A 225 -10.30 8.72 9.35
C LYS A 225 -10.80 7.46 8.65
N PHE A 226 -9.94 6.84 7.84
CA PHE A 226 -10.22 5.55 7.23
C PHE A 226 -9.64 4.45 8.13
N TRP A 227 -10.26 3.27 8.12
CA TRP A 227 -9.82 2.17 8.97
C TRP A 227 -8.40 1.69 8.62
N TRP A 228 -8.09 1.60 7.32
CA TRP A 228 -6.84 1.01 6.84
C TRP A 228 -5.58 1.83 7.21
N PRO A 229 -5.54 3.19 7.18
CA PRO A 229 -4.35 3.91 7.65
C PRO A 229 -4.03 3.65 9.13
N GLN A 230 -5.06 3.38 9.94
CA GLN A 230 -4.84 3.05 11.35
C GLN A 230 -4.20 1.68 11.49
N THR A 231 -4.68 0.68 10.75
CA THR A 231 -4.08 -0.68 10.78
C THR A 231 -2.65 -0.68 10.26
N GLU A 232 -2.37 0.07 9.18
CA GLU A 232 -1.00 0.26 8.67
C GLU A 232 -0.08 0.88 9.74
N ALA A 233 -0.58 1.90 10.45
CA ALA A 233 0.18 2.54 11.52
C ALA A 233 0.42 1.60 12.72
N ILE A 234 -0.57 0.77 13.08
CA ILE A 234 -0.41 -0.27 14.12
C ILE A 234 0.73 -1.22 13.74
N ILE A 235 0.75 -1.69 12.50
CA ILE A 235 1.77 -2.61 11.99
C ILE A 235 3.15 -1.93 11.97
N ALA A 236 3.24 -0.76 11.33
CA ALA A 236 4.49 -0.04 11.13
C ALA A 236 5.19 0.33 12.45
N THR A 237 4.42 0.84 13.42
CA THR A 237 4.98 1.24 14.72
C THR A 237 5.45 0.05 15.54
N LEU A 238 4.76 -1.10 15.43
CA LEU A 238 5.23 -2.34 16.08
C LEU A 238 6.51 -2.88 15.45
N TYR A 239 6.62 -2.87 14.12
CA TYR A 239 7.86 -3.22 13.42
C TYR A 239 9.02 -2.31 13.83
N ALA A 240 8.78 -1.00 13.87
CA ALA A 240 9.79 -0.02 14.29
C ALA A 240 10.27 -0.26 15.73
N TYR A 241 9.36 -0.53 16.66
CA TYR A 241 9.70 -0.88 18.03
C TYR A 241 10.50 -2.18 18.09
N GLN A 242 10.09 -3.23 17.39
CA GLN A 242 10.82 -4.50 17.35
C GLN A 242 12.25 -4.36 16.80
N ALA A 243 12.41 -3.47 15.79
CA ALA A 243 13.70 -3.25 15.16
C ALA A 243 14.67 -2.42 16.01
N THR A 244 14.15 -1.48 16.80
CA THR A 244 14.97 -0.46 17.46
C THR A 244 15.00 -0.57 18.99
N GLY A 245 13.94 -1.09 19.60
CA GLY A 245 13.71 -1.01 21.05
C GLY A 245 13.39 0.42 21.54
N ASP A 246 13.17 1.38 20.64
CA ASP A 246 12.90 2.77 21.01
C ASP A 246 11.44 2.93 21.47
N GLU A 247 11.28 3.33 22.74
CA GLU A 247 10.00 3.55 23.41
C GLU A 247 9.09 4.55 22.66
N LYS A 248 9.63 5.43 21.85
CA LYS A 248 8.86 6.33 20.99
C LYS A 248 7.88 5.54 20.10
N TYR A 249 8.35 4.46 19.48
CA TYR A 249 7.51 3.67 18.59
C TYR A 249 6.49 2.83 19.35
N LEU A 250 6.80 2.38 20.56
CA LEU A 250 5.82 1.73 21.44
C LEU A 250 4.70 2.69 21.83
N GLN A 251 5.04 3.94 22.17
CA GLN A 251 4.05 4.97 22.47
C GLN A 251 3.16 5.29 21.27
N MET A 252 3.75 5.44 20.08
CA MET A 252 2.98 5.62 18.82
C MET A 252 2.03 4.43 18.58
N HIS A 253 2.52 3.21 18.77
CA HIS A 253 1.73 1.99 18.62
C HIS A 253 0.53 1.96 19.59
N GLN A 254 0.77 2.28 20.87
CA GLN A 254 -0.29 2.34 21.88
C GLN A 254 -1.34 3.41 21.55
N GLN A 255 -0.90 4.59 21.11
CA GLN A 255 -1.78 5.69 20.73
C GLN A 255 -2.71 5.32 19.58
N VAL A 256 -2.17 4.81 18.47
CA VAL A 256 -2.98 4.47 17.30
C VAL A 256 -3.85 3.25 17.58
N SER A 257 -3.35 2.24 18.28
CA SER A 257 -4.14 1.06 18.65
C SER A 257 -5.32 1.43 19.54
N TYR A 258 -5.07 2.20 20.62
CA TYR A 258 -6.13 2.66 21.50
C TYR A 258 -7.20 3.44 20.73
N TRP A 259 -6.76 4.40 19.90
CA TRP A 259 -7.69 5.21 19.13
C TRP A 259 -8.52 4.37 18.14
N ALA A 260 -7.89 3.48 17.38
CA ALA A 260 -8.55 2.66 16.38
C ALA A 260 -9.60 1.73 17.02
N TYR A 261 -9.22 0.99 18.05
CA TYR A 261 -10.13 0.06 18.74
C TYR A 261 -11.23 0.76 19.58
N ALA A 262 -11.08 2.05 19.88
CA ALA A 262 -12.12 2.82 20.54
C ALA A 262 -13.20 3.32 19.56
N HIS A 263 -12.86 3.56 18.28
CA HIS A 263 -13.75 4.27 17.35
C HIS A 263 -14.28 3.42 16.21
N PHE A 264 -13.48 2.50 15.65
CA PHE A 264 -13.89 1.73 14.46
C PHE A 264 -14.84 0.56 14.70
N PRO A 265 -14.72 -0.23 15.78
CA PRO A 265 -15.56 -1.40 15.94
C PRO A 265 -17.06 -1.06 16.00
N ASP A 266 -17.84 -1.69 15.12
CA ASP A 266 -19.31 -1.67 15.22
C ASP A 266 -19.74 -2.65 16.31
N LYS A 267 -20.31 -2.11 17.39
CA LYS A 267 -20.71 -2.89 18.56
C LYS A 267 -22.06 -3.60 18.39
N GLU A 268 -22.84 -3.20 17.39
CA GLU A 268 -24.14 -3.75 17.11
C GLU A 268 -24.08 -4.92 16.12
N TYR A 269 -23.35 -4.72 15.01
CA TYR A 269 -23.30 -5.70 13.90
C TYR A 269 -21.96 -6.44 13.78
N GLY A 270 -20.94 -6.05 14.55
CA GLY A 270 -19.58 -6.57 14.39
C GLY A 270 -18.82 -5.84 13.27
N GLU A 271 -17.60 -6.32 12.97
CA GLU A 271 -16.72 -5.67 12.00
C GLU A 271 -16.30 -4.24 12.39
N TRP A 272 -15.69 -3.52 11.46
CA TRP A 272 -15.28 -2.14 11.62
C TRP A 272 -16.00 -1.23 10.63
N TYR A 273 -16.34 -0.02 11.05
CA TYR A 273 -16.75 1.04 10.11
C TYR A 273 -15.63 1.33 9.10
N GLY A 274 -15.99 1.56 7.83
CA GLY A 274 -15.00 1.89 6.80
C GLY A 274 -14.42 3.28 6.97
N TYR A 275 -15.26 4.24 7.41
CA TYR A 275 -14.95 5.66 7.44
C TYR A 275 -15.54 6.31 8.68
N LEU A 276 -14.78 7.24 9.24
CA LEU A 276 -15.21 8.10 10.34
C LEU A 276 -14.95 9.56 9.96
N HIS A 277 -15.75 10.45 10.50
CA HIS A 277 -15.44 11.88 10.47
C HIS A 277 -14.13 12.16 11.23
N ARG A 278 -13.59 13.37 11.07
CA ARG A 278 -12.33 13.76 11.71
C ARG A 278 -12.33 13.58 13.22
N ASP A 279 -13.46 13.85 13.88
CA ASP A 279 -13.65 13.71 15.33
C ASP A 279 -13.87 12.29 15.83
N GLY A 280 -13.91 11.30 14.93
CA GLY A 280 -14.10 9.89 15.25
C GLY A 280 -15.57 9.42 15.27
N THR A 281 -16.53 10.28 14.92
CA THR A 281 -17.93 9.87 14.74
C THR A 281 -18.12 9.14 13.41
N VAL A 282 -19.11 8.24 13.35
CA VAL A 282 -19.40 7.45 12.14
C VAL A 282 -19.85 8.36 10.99
N ALA A 283 -19.27 8.17 9.80
CA ALA A 283 -19.55 8.98 8.61
C ALA A 283 -20.76 8.45 7.81
#